data_d032ef2e1a43a3f156766c5feebc561f
#
_entry.id   d032ef2e1a43a3f156766c5feebc561f
#
_cell.length_a   1.000
_cell.length_b   1.000
_cell.length_c   1.000
_cell.angle_alpha   90.00
_cell.angle_beta   90.00
_cell.angle_gamma   90.00
#
_symmetry.space_group_name_H-M   'P 1'
#
loop_
_entity.id
_entity.type
_entity.pdbx_description
1 polymer ?
#
loop_
_entity_poly.entity_id
_entity_poly.type
_entity_poly.pdbx_seq_one_letter_code
_entity_poly.pdbx_strand_id
1 'polypeptide(L)'
;MASSASYIAVMDADLQHDETILPEMLRRIKDEDLDVVVASRKIAGGSMGDFAKNRVHLSNLGSRIASLICRCEVSDPMSGYFIVESGFFRKLVPRLTGTGFKILIDILASSETPPRVAEVPYCFANRQFGESKLDVNVKLEYLFLVLDKLIGKWLPIRFVFFMLVGSTGVLVHLSILAILYLNHLCDFTQAQAIATVAAMTYNFLLNNVVTFRDLRLRGTGIVTGLLKFYAACSFGAIVNVTFASTLIRRGIPWYVAGIAGIFFSSVWNYSVNSVLTWRQIRRIHQ
;
A
#
# COMPACT_ATOMS: atom_id res chain seq x y z
N MET A 1 19.02 14.39 -5.19
CA MET A 1 19.71 13.80 -4.02
C MET A 1 20.69 14.81 -3.47
N ALA A 2 20.66 15.04 -2.16
CA ALA A 2 21.51 16.03 -1.49
C ALA A 2 22.92 15.50 -1.14
N SER A 3 23.22 14.22 -1.34
CA SER A 3 24.51 13.61 -0.99
C SER A 3 25.33 13.23 -2.21
N SER A 4 26.62 13.54 -2.19
CA SER A 4 27.64 13.11 -3.18
C SER A 4 28.37 11.82 -2.76
N ALA A 5 27.99 11.20 -1.62
CA ALA A 5 28.63 9.98 -1.13
C ALA A 5 28.43 8.82 -2.11
N SER A 6 29.47 7.98 -2.27
CA SER A 6 29.43 6.79 -3.12
C SER A 6 28.57 5.67 -2.54
N TYR A 7 28.39 5.63 -1.22
CA TYR A 7 27.61 4.62 -0.50
C TYR A 7 26.70 5.31 0.50
N ILE A 8 25.51 4.74 0.70
CA ILE A 8 24.50 5.24 1.62
C ILE A 8 24.18 4.12 2.61
N ALA A 9 24.46 4.34 3.89
CA ALA A 9 24.04 3.45 4.97
C ALA A 9 22.69 3.92 5.52
N VAL A 10 21.78 2.98 5.73
CA VAL A 10 20.49 3.17 6.39
C VAL A 10 20.47 2.31 7.63
N MET A 11 20.07 2.89 8.75
CA MET A 11 19.96 2.19 10.04
C MET A 11 18.78 2.79 10.82
N ASP A 12 17.94 1.94 11.41
CA ASP A 12 16.87 2.40 12.30
C ASP A 12 17.48 3.03 13.58
N ALA A 13 16.93 4.15 14.01
CA ALA A 13 17.46 4.93 15.13
C ALA A 13 16.87 4.49 16.50
N ASP A 14 16.65 3.19 16.70
CA ASP A 14 16.04 2.63 17.91
C ASP A 14 17.04 1.97 18.88
N LEU A 15 18.35 2.15 18.62
CA LEU A 15 19.48 1.61 19.39
C LEU A 15 19.50 0.06 19.48
N GLN A 16 18.84 -0.62 18.56
CA GLN A 16 18.85 -2.09 18.50
C GLN A 16 19.87 -2.65 17.50
N HIS A 17 20.43 -1.80 16.65
CA HIS A 17 21.41 -2.20 15.64
C HIS A 17 22.85 -2.04 16.15
N ASP A 18 23.68 -3.02 15.84
CA ASP A 18 25.11 -3.01 16.16
C ASP A 18 25.86 -2.20 15.10
N GLU A 19 26.23 -0.97 15.43
CA GLU A 19 26.97 -0.08 14.55
C GLU A 19 28.39 -0.56 14.26
N THR A 20 28.95 -1.47 15.07
CA THR A 20 30.33 -1.95 14.92
C THR A 20 30.54 -2.79 13.65
N ILE A 21 29.47 -3.31 13.05
CA ILE A 21 29.55 -4.05 11.78
C ILE A 21 29.62 -3.15 10.54
N LEU A 22 29.36 -1.84 10.68
CA LEU A 22 29.35 -0.91 9.55
C LEU A 22 30.65 -0.88 8.73
N PRO A 23 31.86 -0.90 9.35
CA PRO A 23 33.11 -0.98 8.60
C PRO A 23 33.22 -2.25 7.76
N GLU A 24 32.79 -3.40 8.28
CA GLU A 24 32.77 -4.67 7.55
C GLU A 24 31.82 -4.64 6.38
N MET A 25 30.60 -4.11 6.56
CA MET A 25 29.63 -3.93 5.48
C MET A 25 30.18 -3.01 4.38
N LEU A 26 30.86 -1.92 4.77
CA LEU A 26 31.47 -0.97 3.84
C LEU A 26 32.66 -1.60 3.09
N ARG A 27 33.46 -2.44 3.74
CA ARG A 27 34.54 -3.18 3.12
C ARG A 27 33.97 -4.14 2.07
N ARG A 28 32.98 -4.94 2.42
CA ARG A 28 32.39 -5.93 1.52
C ARG A 28 31.76 -5.32 0.29
N ILE A 29 31.00 -4.21 0.44
CA ILE A 29 30.35 -3.56 -0.72
C ILE A 29 31.36 -3.05 -1.73
N LYS A 30 32.56 -2.60 -1.26
CA LYS A 30 33.65 -2.11 -2.10
C LYS A 30 34.44 -3.25 -2.75
N ASP A 31 34.87 -4.22 -1.95
CA ASP A 31 35.79 -5.26 -2.38
C ASP A 31 35.12 -6.28 -3.32
N GLU A 32 33.83 -6.56 -3.08
CA GLU A 32 33.03 -7.51 -3.85
C GLU A 32 32.18 -6.83 -4.96
N ASP A 33 32.31 -5.53 -5.17
CA ASP A 33 31.57 -4.72 -6.17
C ASP A 33 30.06 -4.98 -6.10
N LEU A 34 29.48 -4.88 -4.88
CA LEU A 34 28.07 -5.18 -4.61
C LEU A 34 27.19 -3.95 -4.76
N ASP A 35 25.92 -4.16 -5.08
CA ASP A 35 24.91 -3.11 -5.15
C ASP A 35 24.32 -2.81 -3.78
N VAL A 36 24.17 -3.86 -2.92
CA VAL A 36 23.61 -3.76 -1.57
C VAL A 36 24.30 -4.72 -0.62
N VAL A 37 24.58 -4.30 0.62
CA VAL A 37 24.97 -5.18 1.74
C VAL A 37 23.95 -5.04 2.86
N VAL A 38 23.40 -6.15 3.31
CA VAL A 38 22.33 -6.21 4.32
C VAL A 38 22.89 -6.76 5.63
N ALA A 39 22.66 -6.06 6.74
CA ALA A 39 22.86 -6.63 8.06
C ALA A 39 21.71 -7.61 8.35
N SER A 40 22.02 -8.89 8.47
CA SER A 40 21.04 -9.98 8.55
C SER A 40 21.02 -10.62 9.92
N ARG A 41 19.82 -10.79 10.47
CA ARG A 41 19.55 -11.51 11.73
C ARG A 41 19.31 -13.00 11.51
N LYS A 42 19.22 -13.43 10.24
CA LYS A 42 18.70 -14.75 9.85
C LYS A 42 19.73 -15.68 9.25
N ILE A 43 20.94 -15.22 9.03
CA ILE A 43 22.07 -16.05 8.60
C ILE A 43 22.87 -16.57 9.80
N ALA A 44 23.75 -17.55 9.56
CA ALA A 44 24.64 -18.10 10.59
C ALA A 44 25.46 -16.98 11.26
N GLY A 45 25.43 -16.91 12.58
CA GLY A 45 26.03 -15.83 13.37
C GLY A 45 25.11 -14.64 13.65
N GLY A 46 23.94 -14.54 13.01
CA GLY A 46 22.93 -13.55 13.31
C GLY A 46 21.94 -14.00 14.40
N SER A 47 21.34 -13.05 15.13
CA SER A 47 20.35 -13.32 16.16
C SER A 47 19.23 -12.28 16.16
N MET A 48 18.00 -12.72 16.45
CA MET A 48 16.82 -11.87 16.61
C MET A 48 16.59 -11.42 18.06
N GLY A 49 17.51 -11.75 18.99
CA GLY A 49 17.31 -11.49 20.42
C GLY A 49 16.10 -12.24 20.99
N ASP A 50 15.58 -11.78 22.13
CA ASP A 50 14.42 -12.39 22.82
C ASP A 50 13.08 -11.98 22.17
N PHE A 51 12.91 -12.28 20.89
CA PHE A 51 11.58 -12.05 20.23
C PHE A 51 10.58 -13.11 20.66
N ALA A 52 9.36 -12.67 21.07
CA ALA A 52 8.25 -13.58 21.33
C ALA A 52 7.95 -14.45 20.10
N LYS A 53 7.73 -15.77 20.31
CA LYS A 53 7.53 -16.79 19.25
C LYS A 53 6.53 -16.37 18.17
N ASN A 54 5.43 -15.72 18.56
CA ASN A 54 4.42 -15.23 17.63
C ASN A 54 4.92 -14.14 16.67
N ARG A 55 5.91 -13.32 17.09
CA ARG A 55 6.55 -12.30 16.24
C ARG A 55 7.50 -12.91 15.24
N VAL A 56 8.16 -14.00 15.60
CA VAL A 56 9.06 -14.76 14.72
C VAL A 56 8.25 -15.34 13.55
N HIS A 57 7.10 -15.96 13.81
CA HIS A 57 6.25 -16.51 12.75
C HIS A 57 5.75 -15.43 11.78
N LEU A 58 5.29 -14.28 12.29
CA LEU A 58 4.83 -13.17 11.46
C LEU A 58 5.97 -12.57 10.64
N SER A 59 7.16 -12.43 11.24
CA SER A 59 8.37 -11.97 10.55
C SER A 59 8.79 -12.94 9.44
N ASN A 60 8.71 -14.25 9.69
CA ASN A 60 9.06 -15.27 8.69
C ASN A 60 8.07 -15.30 7.52
N LEU A 61 6.77 -15.16 7.80
CA LEU A 61 5.76 -15.04 6.75
C LEU A 61 5.99 -13.77 5.90
N GLY A 62 6.24 -12.64 6.56
CA GLY A 62 6.58 -11.40 5.87
C GLY A 62 7.84 -11.54 5.00
N SER A 63 8.88 -12.20 5.49
CA SER A 63 10.10 -12.42 4.69
C SER A 63 9.86 -13.36 3.51
N ARG A 64 9.06 -14.42 3.67
CA ARG A 64 8.68 -15.32 2.56
C ARG A 64 7.91 -14.57 1.47
N ILE A 65 6.97 -13.70 1.86
CA ILE A 65 6.24 -12.87 0.90
C ILE A 65 7.19 -11.88 0.22
N ALA A 66 8.11 -11.26 0.98
CA ALA A 66 9.10 -10.34 0.43
C ALA A 66 10.03 -11.04 -0.58
N SER A 67 10.47 -12.27 -0.30
CA SER A 67 11.33 -13.03 -1.22
C SER A 67 10.67 -13.35 -2.57
N LEU A 68 9.33 -13.40 -2.63
CA LEU A 68 8.61 -13.58 -3.89
C LEU A 68 8.69 -12.36 -4.82
N ILE A 69 8.89 -11.16 -4.26
CA ILE A 69 8.94 -9.91 -5.02
C ILE A 69 10.37 -9.39 -5.18
N CYS A 70 11.29 -9.76 -4.27
CA CYS A 70 12.71 -9.47 -4.41
C CYS A 70 13.32 -10.35 -5.50
N ARG A 71 14.10 -9.75 -6.38
CA ARG A 71 14.75 -10.45 -7.50
C ARG A 71 16.10 -11.05 -7.14
N CYS A 72 16.37 -11.24 -5.86
CA CYS A 72 17.62 -11.79 -5.33
C CYS A 72 17.32 -12.62 -4.08
N GLU A 73 18.24 -13.52 -3.75
CA GLU A 73 18.18 -14.30 -2.52
C GLU A 73 18.71 -13.46 -1.36
N VAL A 74 17.82 -13.09 -0.43
CA VAL A 74 18.14 -12.37 0.80
C VAL A 74 17.35 -13.00 1.94
N SER A 75 18.05 -13.40 3.00
CA SER A 75 17.45 -14.07 4.15
C SER A 75 16.65 -13.11 5.03
N ASP A 76 17.08 -11.84 5.12
CA ASP A 76 16.42 -10.80 5.91
C ASP A 76 16.05 -9.55 5.08
N PRO A 77 15.12 -9.67 4.12
CA PRO A 77 14.69 -8.54 3.28
C PRO A 77 13.96 -7.45 4.07
N MET A 78 13.61 -7.72 5.32
CA MET A 78 12.93 -6.78 6.21
C MET A 78 13.91 -6.06 7.17
N SER A 79 15.21 -6.22 7.00
CA SER A 79 16.20 -5.52 7.80
C SER A 79 16.09 -4.00 7.62
N GLY A 80 16.14 -3.27 8.74
CA GLY A 80 16.26 -1.81 8.76
C GLY A 80 17.71 -1.33 8.72
N TYR A 81 18.67 -2.23 8.51
CA TYR A 81 20.09 -1.90 8.49
C TYR A 81 20.80 -2.47 7.25
N PHE A 82 21.22 -1.59 6.36
CA PHE A 82 21.86 -1.96 5.09
C PHE A 82 22.72 -0.82 4.52
N ILE A 83 23.60 -1.16 3.61
CA ILE A 83 24.35 -0.19 2.77
C ILE A 83 23.95 -0.41 1.31
N VAL A 84 23.78 0.67 0.57
CA VAL A 84 23.49 0.65 -0.87
C VAL A 84 24.48 1.53 -1.63
N GLU A 85 24.91 1.08 -2.82
CA GLU A 85 25.72 1.87 -3.75
C GLU A 85 24.86 3.01 -4.33
N SER A 86 25.41 4.23 -4.34
CA SER A 86 24.66 5.44 -4.72
C SER A 86 24.22 5.46 -6.17
N GLY A 87 25.02 4.95 -7.10
CA GLY A 87 24.69 4.90 -8.52
C GLY A 87 23.56 3.93 -8.80
N PHE A 88 23.59 2.75 -8.15
CA PHE A 88 22.51 1.77 -8.17
C PHE A 88 21.22 2.38 -7.59
N PHE A 89 21.30 2.98 -6.41
CA PHE A 89 20.13 3.58 -5.76
C PHE A 89 19.50 4.70 -6.60
N ARG A 90 20.32 5.59 -7.20
CA ARG A 90 19.82 6.69 -8.05
C ARG A 90 19.02 6.20 -9.26
N LYS A 91 19.43 5.07 -9.86
CA LYS A 91 18.68 4.44 -10.98
C LYS A 91 17.30 3.96 -10.55
N LEU A 92 17.14 3.59 -9.27
CA LEU A 92 15.90 3.05 -8.73
C LEU A 92 14.93 4.13 -8.22
N VAL A 93 15.42 5.32 -7.86
CA VAL A 93 14.60 6.41 -7.28
C VAL A 93 13.28 6.66 -8.01
N PRO A 94 13.22 6.71 -9.36
CA PRO A 94 11.96 6.93 -10.08
C PRO A 94 10.94 5.80 -9.94
N ARG A 95 11.36 4.63 -9.47
CA ARG A 95 10.55 3.40 -9.34
C ARG A 95 10.21 3.04 -7.91
N LEU A 96 10.81 3.75 -6.96
CA LEU A 96 10.50 3.52 -5.55
C LEU A 96 9.09 4.03 -5.24
N THR A 97 8.35 3.27 -4.44
CA THR A 97 7.01 3.68 -4.00
C THR A 97 7.08 4.86 -3.03
N GLY A 98 8.21 5.01 -2.31
CA GLY A 98 8.43 6.05 -1.32
C GLY A 98 7.44 6.01 -0.15
N THR A 99 6.73 4.90 0.03
CA THR A 99 5.73 4.72 1.08
C THR A 99 6.11 3.55 1.99
N GLY A 100 5.94 3.77 3.31
CA GLY A 100 6.17 2.74 4.34
C GLY A 100 7.60 2.66 4.85
N PHE A 101 7.79 1.82 5.89
CA PHE A 101 9.04 1.66 6.64
C PHE A 101 9.98 0.60 6.07
N LYS A 102 9.63 -0.05 4.93
CA LYS A 102 10.37 -1.20 4.38
C LYS A 102 11.12 -0.83 3.11
N ILE A 103 11.98 0.19 3.23
CA ILE A 103 12.73 0.74 2.09
C ILE A 103 13.65 -0.29 1.42
N LEU A 104 14.23 -1.25 2.17
CA LEU A 104 15.08 -2.30 1.61
C LEU A 104 14.30 -3.17 0.61
N ILE A 105 13.08 -3.62 0.99
CA ILE A 105 12.22 -4.40 0.07
C ILE A 105 11.90 -3.58 -1.17
N ASP A 106 11.56 -2.29 -1.00
CA ASP A 106 11.24 -1.41 -2.12
C ASP A 106 12.42 -1.29 -3.09
N ILE A 107 13.65 -1.14 -2.58
CA ILE A 107 14.90 -1.11 -3.37
C ILE A 107 15.07 -2.43 -4.13
N LEU A 108 15.07 -3.58 -3.41
CA LEU A 108 15.33 -4.90 -4.00
C LEU A 108 14.27 -5.29 -5.05
N ALA A 109 13.00 -4.98 -4.79
CA ALA A 109 11.90 -5.28 -5.69
C ALA A 109 11.80 -4.32 -6.90
N SER A 110 12.40 -3.12 -6.83
CA SER A 110 12.38 -2.12 -7.91
C SER A 110 13.45 -2.34 -8.96
N SER A 111 14.45 -3.19 -8.68
CA SER A 111 15.54 -3.47 -9.62
C SER A 111 15.03 -4.24 -10.84
N GLU A 112 15.48 -3.86 -12.05
CA GLU A 112 15.15 -4.59 -13.29
C GLU A 112 15.95 -5.89 -13.43
N THR A 113 17.20 -5.84 -13.01
CA THR A 113 18.11 -6.99 -12.99
C THR A 113 18.33 -7.42 -11.53
N PRO A 114 18.61 -8.70 -11.27
CA PRO A 114 18.95 -9.16 -9.94
C PRO A 114 20.11 -8.33 -9.36
N PRO A 115 19.90 -7.61 -8.23
CA PRO A 115 20.99 -6.87 -7.59
C PRO A 115 22.03 -7.83 -6.99
N ARG A 116 23.29 -7.41 -6.99
CA ARG A 116 24.39 -8.13 -6.32
C ARG A 116 24.31 -7.81 -4.84
N VAL A 117 23.90 -8.79 -4.04
CA VAL A 117 23.64 -8.61 -2.61
C VAL A 117 24.48 -9.56 -1.77
N ALA A 118 25.04 -9.06 -0.67
CA ALA A 118 25.62 -9.88 0.39
C ALA A 118 24.97 -9.58 1.73
N GLU A 119 25.06 -10.53 2.65
CA GLU A 119 24.56 -10.40 4.01
C GLU A 119 25.70 -10.49 5.02
N VAL A 120 25.69 -9.62 6.03
CA VAL A 120 26.60 -9.63 7.17
C VAL A 120 25.80 -9.98 8.43
N PRO A 121 26.21 -11.02 9.20
CA PRO A 121 25.46 -11.39 10.39
C PRO A 121 25.62 -10.34 11.49
N TYR A 122 24.55 -10.10 12.24
CA TYR A 122 24.62 -9.31 13.46
C TYR A 122 23.59 -9.75 14.50
N CYS A 123 23.87 -9.42 15.77
CA CYS A 123 22.96 -9.67 16.88
C CYS A 123 22.06 -8.44 17.09
N PHE A 124 20.75 -8.63 16.93
CA PHE A 124 19.79 -7.58 17.18
C PHE A 124 19.56 -7.41 18.68
N ALA A 125 19.91 -6.24 19.23
CA ALA A 125 19.82 -5.97 20.64
C ALA A 125 18.36 -5.86 21.13
N ASN A 126 18.16 -6.17 22.42
CA ASN A 126 16.85 -5.94 23.05
C ASN A 126 16.55 -4.45 23.14
N ARG A 127 15.30 -4.07 22.87
CA ARG A 127 14.87 -2.69 22.90
C ARG A 127 14.98 -2.12 24.32
N GLN A 128 15.70 -1.00 24.47
CA GLN A 128 15.88 -0.33 25.75
C GLN A 128 14.75 0.67 26.03
N PHE A 129 14.12 1.25 25.00
CA PHE A 129 13.07 2.28 25.13
C PHE A 129 11.97 2.08 24.08
N GLY A 130 10.73 2.41 24.46
CA GLY A 130 9.55 2.48 23.58
C GLY A 130 8.84 1.15 23.36
N GLU A 131 7.62 1.23 22.82
CA GLU A 131 6.79 0.07 22.47
C GLU A 131 6.94 -0.31 20.98
N SER A 132 6.69 -1.59 20.68
CA SER A 132 6.73 -2.07 19.31
C SER A 132 5.54 -1.54 18.51
N LYS A 133 5.82 -0.72 17.50
CA LYS A 133 4.82 -0.17 16.57
C LYS A 133 4.39 -1.18 15.50
N LEU A 134 4.10 -2.44 15.86
CA LEU A 134 3.40 -3.38 14.98
C LEU A 134 1.91 -3.02 14.93
N ASP A 135 1.63 -1.77 14.60
CA ASP A 135 0.28 -1.25 14.40
C ASP A 135 -0.32 -1.81 13.10
N VAL A 136 -1.65 -1.86 13.05
CA VAL A 136 -2.42 -2.25 11.86
C VAL A 136 -1.97 -1.44 10.63
N ASN A 137 -1.60 -0.19 10.82
CA ASN A 137 -1.08 0.68 9.77
C ASN A 137 0.20 0.13 9.10
N VAL A 138 1.15 -0.38 9.89
CA VAL A 138 2.41 -0.95 9.37
C VAL A 138 2.15 -2.21 8.55
N LYS A 139 1.19 -3.05 8.98
CA LYS A 139 0.79 -4.24 8.22
C LYS A 139 0.11 -3.88 6.90
N LEU A 140 -0.76 -2.87 6.92
CA LEU A 140 -1.40 -2.36 5.70
C LEU A 140 -0.37 -1.75 4.74
N GLU A 141 0.60 -0.99 5.23
CA GLU A 141 1.69 -0.42 4.40
C GLU A 141 2.51 -1.51 3.73
N TYR A 142 2.83 -2.56 4.47
CA TYR A 142 3.53 -3.70 3.91
C TYR A 142 2.70 -4.40 2.83
N LEU A 143 1.41 -4.63 3.09
CA LEU A 143 0.49 -5.23 2.12
C LEU A 143 0.39 -4.36 0.85
N PHE A 144 0.26 -3.04 1.00
CA PHE A 144 0.27 -2.10 -0.12
C PHE A 144 1.55 -2.20 -0.95
N LEU A 145 2.72 -2.23 -0.28
CA LEU A 145 4.01 -2.35 -0.97
C LEU A 145 4.09 -3.66 -1.77
N VAL A 146 3.76 -4.79 -1.15
CA VAL A 146 3.79 -6.10 -1.81
C VAL A 146 2.87 -6.14 -3.01
N LEU A 147 1.62 -5.70 -2.85
CA LEU A 147 0.64 -5.69 -3.94
C LEU A 147 1.04 -4.70 -5.05
N ASP A 148 1.63 -3.55 -4.71
CA ASP A 148 2.13 -2.60 -5.71
C ASP A 148 3.25 -3.22 -6.57
N LYS A 149 4.16 -3.96 -5.96
CA LYS A 149 5.23 -4.65 -6.71
C LYS A 149 4.71 -5.81 -7.57
N LEU A 150 3.63 -6.49 -7.15
CA LEU A 150 3.05 -7.61 -7.89
C LEU A 150 2.17 -7.15 -9.06
N ILE A 151 1.27 -6.20 -8.81
CA ILE A 151 0.23 -5.80 -9.79
C ILE A 151 0.26 -4.33 -10.17
N GLY A 152 1.06 -3.49 -9.50
CA GLY A 152 1.09 -2.03 -9.69
C GLY A 152 1.52 -1.60 -11.10
N LYS A 153 2.20 -2.49 -11.85
CA LYS A 153 2.52 -2.27 -13.28
C LYS A 153 1.28 -2.23 -14.17
N TRP A 154 0.21 -2.93 -13.77
CA TRP A 154 -1.02 -3.10 -14.55
C TRP A 154 -2.15 -2.23 -14.01
N LEU A 155 -2.25 -2.13 -12.67
CA LEU A 155 -3.33 -1.42 -11.98
C LEU A 155 -2.78 -0.65 -10.77
N PRO A 156 -3.10 0.66 -10.63
CA PRO A 156 -2.75 1.39 -9.42
C PRO A 156 -3.33 0.68 -8.19
N ILE A 157 -2.49 0.33 -7.23
CA ILE A 157 -2.91 -0.43 -6.05
C ILE A 157 -4.04 0.29 -5.27
N ARG A 158 -4.03 1.62 -5.25
CA ARG A 158 -5.11 2.40 -4.64
C ARG A 158 -6.45 2.17 -5.33
N PHE A 159 -6.46 1.95 -6.66
CA PHE A 159 -7.68 1.60 -7.38
C PHE A 159 -8.23 0.24 -6.93
N VAL A 160 -7.36 -0.75 -6.73
CA VAL A 160 -7.75 -2.07 -6.22
C VAL A 160 -8.38 -1.95 -4.83
N PHE A 161 -7.77 -1.21 -3.92
CA PHE A 161 -8.34 -0.97 -2.58
C PHE A 161 -9.63 -0.17 -2.63
N PHE A 162 -9.73 0.82 -3.51
CA PHE A 162 -10.97 1.56 -3.73
C PHE A 162 -12.12 0.65 -4.19
N MET A 163 -11.83 -0.28 -5.10
CA MET A 163 -12.79 -1.28 -5.57
C MET A 163 -13.21 -2.25 -4.45
N LEU A 164 -12.25 -2.74 -3.66
CA LEU A 164 -12.53 -3.61 -2.51
C LEU A 164 -13.43 -2.92 -1.48
N VAL A 165 -13.12 -1.67 -1.13
CA VAL A 165 -13.96 -0.85 -0.24
C VAL A 165 -15.36 -0.66 -0.85
N GLY A 166 -15.45 -0.35 -2.15
CA GLY A 166 -16.72 -0.22 -2.85
C GLY A 166 -17.57 -1.49 -2.78
N SER A 167 -16.95 -2.66 -2.91
CA SER A 167 -17.62 -3.96 -2.80
C SER A 167 -18.20 -4.20 -1.40
N THR A 168 -17.50 -3.81 -0.33
CA THR A 168 -18.06 -3.88 1.05
C THR A 168 -19.22 -2.90 1.24
N GLY A 169 -19.21 -1.76 0.56
CA GLY A 169 -20.32 -0.81 0.56
C GLY A 169 -21.60 -1.37 -0.03
N VAL A 170 -21.52 -2.31 -0.98
CA VAL A 170 -22.70 -3.02 -1.50
C VAL A 170 -23.37 -3.85 -0.39
N LEU A 171 -22.58 -4.52 0.46
CA LEU A 171 -23.11 -5.27 1.59
C LEU A 171 -23.82 -4.35 2.58
N VAL A 172 -23.22 -3.20 2.89
CA VAL A 172 -23.85 -2.17 3.77
C VAL A 172 -25.15 -1.68 3.17
N HIS A 173 -25.17 -1.36 1.88
CA HIS A 173 -26.37 -0.92 1.16
C HIS A 173 -27.49 -1.94 1.27
N LEU A 174 -27.22 -3.20 0.91
CA LEU A 174 -28.22 -4.26 0.92
C LEU A 174 -28.72 -4.55 2.34
N SER A 175 -27.85 -4.52 3.34
CA SER A 175 -28.25 -4.73 4.74
C SER A 175 -29.19 -3.65 5.23
N ILE A 176 -28.87 -2.37 4.96
CA ILE A 176 -29.73 -1.24 5.38
C ILE A 176 -31.05 -1.26 4.62
N LEU A 177 -31.01 -1.50 3.32
CA LEU A 177 -32.21 -1.62 2.48
C LEU A 177 -33.14 -2.74 3.01
N ALA A 178 -32.59 -3.92 3.30
CA ALA A 178 -33.34 -5.04 3.83
C ALA A 178 -33.96 -4.71 5.21
N ILE A 179 -33.19 -4.11 6.12
CA ILE A 179 -33.68 -3.72 7.46
C ILE A 179 -34.86 -2.75 7.33
N LEU A 180 -34.72 -1.71 6.52
CA LEU A 180 -35.75 -0.66 6.41
C LEU A 180 -37.00 -1.15 5.67
N TYR A 181 -36.82 -1.86 4.56
CA TYR A 181 -37.92 -2.26 3.69
C TYR A 181 -38.66 -3.49 4.21
N LEU A 182 -37.92 -4.55 4.63
CA LEU A 182 -38.58 -5.80 5.11
C LEU A 182 -39.27 -5.64 6.46
N ASN A 183 -38.83 -4.71 7.31
CA ASN A 183 -39.52 -4.39 8.55
C ASN A 183 -40.61 -3.31 8.39
N HIS A 184 -40.94 -2.92 7.14
CA HIS A 184 -41.97 -1.93 6.85
C HIS A 184 -41.75 -0.56 7.55
N LEU A 185 -40.48 -0.17 7.80
CA LEU A 185 -40.15 1.12 8.44
C LEU A 185 -40.33 2.30 7.51
N CYS A 186 -40.22 2.09 6.21
CA CYS A 186 -40.45 3.08 5.16
C CYS A 186 -40.71 2.37 3.81
N ASP A 187 -41.17 3.14 2.81
CA ASP A 187 -41.35 2.61 1.46
C ASP A 187 -39.99 2.28 0.79
N PHE A 188 -40.07 1.52 -0.33
CA PHE A 188 -38.86 1.07 -1.04
C PHE A 188 -37.99 2.25 -1.50
N THR A 189 -38.58 3.35 -1.98
CA THR A 189 -37.84 4.49 -2.50
C THR A 189 -37.09 5.21 -1.39
N GLN A 190 -37.72 5.40 -0.25
CA GLN A 190 -37.11 5.97 0.96
C GLN A 190 -36.00 5.06 1.49
N ALA A 191 -36.25 3.75 1.62
CA ALA A 191 -35.27 2.76 2.06
C ALA A 191 -34.05 2.74 1.15
N GLN A 192 -34.26 2.78 -0.18
CA GLN A 192 -33.22 2.82 -1.20
C GLN A 192 -32.36 4.09 -1.08
N ALA A 193 -32.99 5.25 -0.91
CA ALA A 193 -32.29 6.52 -0.76
C ALA A 193 -31.41 6.54 0.49
N ILE A 194 -31.95 6.11 1.64
CA ILE A 194 -31.24 6.04 2.92
C ILE A 194 -30.06 5.07 2.80
N ALA A 195 -30.29 3.86 2.26
CA ALA A 195 -29.25 2.84 2.07
C ALA A 195 -28.12 3.34 1.18
N THR A 196 -28.46 4.07 0.10
CA THR A 196 -27.47 4.65 -0.82
C THR A 196 -26.58 5.69 -0.12
N VAL A 197 -27.19 6.64 0.60
CA VAL A 197 -26.44 7.67 1.34
C VAL A 197 -25.55 7.03 2.42
N ALA A 198 -26.08 6.04 3.16
CA ALA A 198 -25.33 5.34 4.18
C ALA A 198 -24.13 4.56 3.58
N ALA A 199 -24.33 3.84 2.47
CA ALA A 199 -23.26 3.13 1.79
C ALA A 199 -22.20 4.08 1.21
N MET A 200 -22.59 5.22 0.63
CA MET A 200 -21.64 6.24 0.17
C MET A 200 -20.84 6.83 1.33
N THR A 201 -21.49 7.11 2.47
CA THR A 201 -20.82 7.61 3.69
C THR A 201 -19.81 6.58 4.20
N TYR A 202 -20.21 5.33 4.30
CA TYR A 202 -19.34 4.22 4.70
C TYR A 202 -18.12 4.10 3.76
N ASN A 203 -18.36 4.10 2.45
CA ASN A 203 -17.30 4.02 1.46
C ASN A 203 -16.32 5.19 1.55
N PHE A 204 -16.82 6.41 1.77
CA PHE A 204 -15.97 7.58 1.98
C PHE A 204 -15.09 7.42 3.23
N LEU A 205 -15.69 7.06 4.36
CA LEU A 205 -14.97 6.92 5.64
C LEU A 205 -13.91 5.82 5.55
N LEU A 206 -14.26 4.67 4.96
CA LEU A 206 -13.33 3.56 4.83
C LEU A 206 -12.21 3.87 3.83
N ASN A 207 -12.51 4.50 2.69
CA ASN A 207 -11.50 4.97 1.75
C ASN A 207 -10.55 6.01 2.37
N ASN A 208 -11.08 6.91 3.22
CA ASN A 208 -10.26 7.89 3.93
C ASN A 208 -9.26 7.27 4.93
N VAL A 209 -9.58 6.11 5.48
CA VAL A 209 -8.73 5.42 6.45
C VAL A 209 -7.82 4.38 5.79
N VAL A 210 -8.28 3.69 4.76
CA VAL A 210 -7.59 2.57 4.12
C VAL A 210 -6.90 3.00 2.83
N THR A 211 -7.67 3.41 1.83
CA THR A 211 -7.16 3.68 0.47
C THR A 211 -6.29 4.95 0.40
N PHE A 212 -6.73 6.02 1.06
CA PHE A 212 -6.09 7.33 1.06
C PHE A 212 -5.55 7.74 2.43
N ARG A 213 -5.06 6.77 3.21
CA ARG A 213 -4.58 6.96 4.58
C ARG A 213 -3.46 7.99 4.73
N ASP A 214 -2.56 8.08 3.73
CA ASP A 214 -1.48 9.06 3.63
C ASP A 214 -1.98 10.49 3.31
N LEU A 215 -3.18 10.59 2.74
CA LEU A 215 -3.88 11.84 2.42
C LEU A 215 -5.13 12.04 3.30
N ARG A 216 -5.20 11.34 4.42
CA ARG A 216 -6.37 11.27 5.29
C ARG A 216 -6.89 12.64 5.69
N LEU A 217 -8.15 12.89 5.36
CA LEU A 217 -8.87 14.09 5.76
C LEU A 217 -9.21 14.04 7.26
N ARG A 218 -9.13 15.18 7.93
CA ARG A 218 -9.42 15.34 9.36
C ARG A 218 -10.24 16.62 9.61
N GLY A 219 -10.93 16.69 10.75
CA GLY A 219 -11.71 17.85 11.15
C GLY A 219 -12.72 18.28 10.08
N THR A 220 -12.80 19.56 9.77
CA THR A 220 -13.72 20.14 8.77
C THR A 220 -13.48 19.59 7.36
N GLY A 221 -12.26 19.10 7.06
CA GLY A 221 -11.93 18.46 5.80
C GLY A 221 -12.74 17.20 5.51
N ILE A 222 -13.25 16.50 6.54
CA ILE A 222 -14.12 15.33 6.38
C ILE A 222 -15.44 15.74 5.74
N VAL A 223 -16.05 16.81 6.23
CA VAL A 223 -17.37 17.27 5.71
C VAL A 223 -17.26 17.73 4.25
N THR A 224 -16.27 18.58 3.96
CA THR A 224 -16.04 19.05 2.58
C THR A 224 -15.64 17.92 1.64
N GLY A 225 -14.85 16.96 2.13
CA GLY A 225 -14.48 15.76 1.38
C GLY A 225 -15.68 14.86 1.09
N LEU A 226 -16.58 14.65 2.08
CA LEU A 226 -17.79 13.86 1.93
C LEU A 226 -18.72 14.45 0.88
N LEU A 227 -18.92 15.78 0.88
CA LEU A 227 -19.75 16.45 -0.13
C LEU A 227 -19.19 16.29 -1.54
N LYS A 228 -17.87 16.44 -1.70
CA LYS A 228 -17.19 16.19 -2.99
C LYS A 228 -17.33 14.74 -3.43
N PHE A 229 -17.18 13.81 -2.48
CA PHE A 229 -17.35 12.38 -2.74
C PHE A 229 -18.76 12.06 -3.22
N TYR A 230 -19.80 12.62 -2.59
CA TYR A 230 -21.18 12.46 -3.03
C TYR A 230 -21.38 12.97 -4.44
N ALA A 231 -20.91 14.18 -4.75
CA ALA A 231 -21.03 14.76 -6.09
C ALA A 231 -20.35 13.86 -7.15
N ALA A 232 -19.13 13.39 -6.87
CA ALA A 232 -18.39 12.51 -7.78
C ALA A 232 -19.11 11.17 -8.02
N CYS A 233 -19.61 10.54 -6.93
CA CYS A 233 -20.34 9.27 -7.03
C CYS A 233 -21.70 9.39 -7.71
N SER A 234 -22.42 10.49 -7.49
CA SER A 234 -23.69 10.75 -8.19
C SER A 234 -23.48 10.90 -9.71
N PHE A 235 -22.42 11.60 -10.11
CA PHE A 235 -22.06 11.68 -11.53
C PHE A 235 -21.63 10.31 -12.08
N GLY A 236 -20.87 9.55 -11.33
CA GLY A 236 -20.46 8.17 -11.68
C GLY A 236 -21.68 7.25 -11.89
N ALA A 237 -22.75 7.44 -11.12
CA ALA A 237 -24.01 6.70 -11.32
C ALA A 237 -24.68 7.06 -12.66
N ILE A 238 -24.68 8.33 -13.05
CA ILE A 238 -25.18 8.77 -14.36
C ILE A 238 -24.35 8.13 -15.49
N VAL A 239 -23.03 8.15 -15.36
CA VAL A 239 -22.11 7.51 -16.34
C VAL A 239 -22.42 6.02 -16.47
N ASN A 240 -22.60 5.31 -15.34
CA ASN A 240 -22.94 3.88 -15.34
C ASN A 240 -24.23 3.61 -16.14
N VAL A 241 -25.31 4.31 -15.79
CA VAL A 241 -26.63 4.10 -16.42
C VAL A 241 -26.57 4.43 -17.92
N THR A 242 -25.97 5.57 -18.28
CA THR A 242 -25.86 6.00 -19.67
C THR A 242 -25.05 5.02 -20.52
N PHE A 243 -23.89 4.58 -19.99
CA PHE A 243 -23.01 3.66 -20.69
C PHE A 243 -23.65 2.29 -20.87
N ALA A 244 -24.18 1.70 -19.79
CA ALA A 244 -24.85 0.40 -19.82
C ALA A 244 -26.06 0.42 -20.77
N SER A 245 -26.91 1.46 -20.70
CA SER A 245 -28.07 1.61 -21.59
C SER A 245 -27.65 1.71 -23.05
N THR A 246 -26.57 2.40 -23.35
CA THR A 246 -26.03 2.51 -24.72
C THR A 246 -25.59 1.15 -25.26
N LEU A 247 -24.91 0.34 -24.43
CA LEU A 247 -24.48 -1.00 -24.80
C LEU A 247 -25.68 -1.94 -25.06
N ILE A 248 -26.71 -1.89 -24.20
CA ILE A 248 -27.94 -2.67 -24.38
C ILE A 248 -28.62 -2.31 -25.71
N ARG A 249 -28.72 -1.02 -26.06
CA ARG A 249 -29.29 -0.57 -27.34
C ARG A 249 -28.51 -1.07 -28.57
N ARG A 250 -27.24 -1.42 -28.40
CA ARG A 250 -26.37 -2.03 -29.44
C ARG A 250 -26.44 -3.56 -29.45
N GLY A 251 -27.35 -4.17 -28.70
CA GLY A 251 -27.53 -5.63 -28.66
C GLY A 251 -26.58 -6.37 -27.76
N ILE A 252 -25.80 -5.67 -26.93
CA ILE A 252 -24.91 -6.31 -25.95
C ILE A 252 -25.75 -6.92 -24.81
N PRO A 253 -25.49 -8.16 -24.39
CA PRO A 253 -26.20 -8.80 -23.28
C PRO A 253 -26.18 -7.94 -22.01
N TRP A 254 -27.31 -7.89 -21.31
CA TRP A 254 -27.52 -7.01 -20.15
C TRP A 254 -26.45 -7.16 -19.06
N TYR A 255 -25.98 -8.37 -18.79
CA TYR A 255 -24.96 -8.63 -17.78
C TYR A 255 -23.58 -8.08 -18.20
N VAL A 256 -23.21 -8.15 -19.49
CA VAL A 256 -22.00 -7.53 -20.01
C VAL A 256 -22.08 -6.02 -19.93
N ALA A 257 -23.23 -5.46 -20.37
CA ALA A 257 -23.48 -4.02 -20.29
C ALA A 257 -23.43 -3.50 -18.85
N GLY A 258 -24.00 -4.25 -17.89
CA GLY A 258 -23.98 -3.91 -16.47
C GLY A 258 -22.57 -3.93 -15.89
N ILE A 259 -21.78 -4.98 -16.15
CA ILE A 259 -20.38 -5.07 -15.69
C ILE A 259 -19.54 -3.94 -16.26
N ALA A 260 -19.70 -3.65 -17.56
CA ALA A 260 -19.00 -2.55 -18.22
C ALA A 260 -19.36 -1.19 -17.61
N GLY A 261 -20.65 -0.93 -17.34
CA GLY A 261 -21.11 0.28 -16.68
C GLY A 261 -20.51 0.46 -15.27
N ILE A 262 -20.49 -0.62 -14.47
CA ILE A 262 -19.86 -0.63 -13.14
C ILE A 262 -18.35 -0.34 -13.25
N PHE A 263 -17.66 -0.94 -14.20
CA PHE A 263 -16.23 -0.72 -14.40
C PHE A 263 -15.94 0.75 -14.73
N PHE A 264 -16.64 1.33 -15.71
CA PHE A 264 -16.44 2.73 -16.11
C PHE A 264 -16.80 3.71 -15.00
N SER A 265 -17.89 3.49 -14.27
CA SER A 265 -18.25 4.34 -13.13
C SER A 265 -17.24 4.24 -11.99
N SER A 266 -16.65 3.06 -11.77
CA SER A 266 -15.63 2.87 -10.75
C SER A 266 -14.31 3.56 -11.11
N VAL A 267 -13.90 3.49 -12.38
CA VAL A 267 -12.74 4.25 -12.89
C VAL A 267 -12.97 5.75 -12.75
N TRP A 268 -14.18 6.24 -13.10
CA TRP A 268 -14.58 7.62 -12.91
C TRP A 268 -14.50 8.02 -11.44
N ASN A 269 -15.19 7.28 -10.57
CA ASN A 269 -15.25 7.57 -9.14
C ASN A 269 -13.86 7.60 -8.50
N TYR A 270 -12.99 6.64 -8.84
CA TYR A 270 -11.63 6.63 -8.37
C TYR A 270 -10.83 7.84 -8.87
N SER A 271 -10.87 8.11 -10.18
CA SER A 271 -10.08 9.18 -10.80
C SER A 271 -10.46 10.55 -10.26
N VAL A 272 -11.76 10.84 -10.22
CA VAL A 272 -12.27 12.12 -9.74
C VAL A 272 -12.02 12.29 -8.24
N ASN A 273 -12.32 11.27 -7.44
CA ASN A 273 -12.13 11.36 -6.00
C ASN A 273 -10.66 11.44 -5.59
N SER A 274 -9.75 10.75 -6.28
CA SER A 274 -8.32 10.83 -6.00
C SER A 274 -7.78 12.25 -6.16
N VAL A 275 -8.31 13.02 -7.11
CA VAL A 275 -7.87 14.40 -7.40
C VAL A 275 -8.68 15.43 -6.60
N LEU A 276 -10.01 15.34 -6.59
CA LEU A 276 -10.87 16.40 -5.99
C LEU A 276 -11.08 16.21 -4.50
N THR A 277 -11.26 14.97 -4.03
CA THR A 277 -11.57 14.68 -2.62
C THR A 277 -10.30 14.58 -1.80
N TRP A 278 -9.32 13.79 -2.24
CA TRP A 278 -8.08 13.56 -1.50
C TRP A 278 -6.87 14.34 -2.03
N ARG A 279 -7.04 15.19 -3.05
CA ARG A 279 -6.00 16.06 -3.62
C ARG A 279 -4.69 15.31 -3.86
N GLN A 280 -4.75 14.19 -4.54
CA GLN A 280 -3.57 13.47 -4.99
C GLN A 280 -2.87 14.31 -6.06
N ILE A 281 -2.08 15.29 -5.64
CA ILE A 281 -1.18 16.01 -6.53
C ILE A 281 -0.12 14.98 -6.92
N ARG A 282 -0.04 14.65 -8.21
CA ARG A 282 1.17 14.00 -8.74
C ARG A 282 2.32 14.92 -8.35
N ARG A 283 3.19 14.48 -7.45
CA ARG A 283 4.52 15.05 -7.36
C ARG A 283 5.19 14.70 -8.68
N ILE A 284 5.02 15.58 -9.65
CA ILE A 284 5.86 15.62 -10.84
C ILE A 284 7.24 15.90 -10.26
N HIS A 285 8.14 14.97 -10.44
CA HIS A 285 9.52 15.05 -10.01
C HIS A 285 10.11 16.37 -10.56
N GLN A 286 10.37 17.30 -9.64
CA GLN A 286 11.40 18.32 -9.85
C GLN A 286 12.76 17.76 -9.44
#